data_d73c0268274b0577c852a47fb323c2cd
#
_entry.id   d73c0268274b0577c852a47fb323c2cd
#
_cell.length_a   1.000
_cell.length_b   1.000
_cell.length_c   1.000
_cell.angle_alpha   90.00
_cell.angle_beta   90.00
_cell.angle_gamma   90.00
#
_symmetry.space_group_name_H-M   'P 1'
#
loop_
_entity.id
_entity.type
_entity.pdbx_description
1 polymer ?
#
loop_
_entity_poly.entity_id
_entity_poly.type
_entity_poly.pdbx_seq_one_letter_code
_entity_poly.pdbx_strand_id
1 'polypeptide(L)'
;MKKFLAMLLAACMVLSLAACGSKEDPKQDDQQGGAQDTQEAQFDENGYMKMDESYLSMAAGSAGGGWNVLGAAMNDLFERNMNVHMTLIPGGGSTNPTLVNEGGDVQIGFTYIANATAAAEGKYDYDGAKCENLKALACLNIRQYLGITTTADYTSVEDMVANPKGLKIAVGPRGGGNEIMLNRYLEQLDTSLDELAAQGADVQYISASEGYTAIKDGNVNTCNYQAAIPLSSLVEALASLKMNFISLDQATAEKVADIYGYSYDYIPAGSYQYQDSDVGTLCDTVILVINSDVDDAVAYNMAKALAENKDALVSAHASFEAMDAQVMAQCGIDLHPGAQAYYESAGLL
;
A
#
# COMPACT_ATOMS: atom_id res chain seq x y z
N MET A 1 19.33 5.43 42.91
CA MET A 1 20.29 4.39 42.47
C MET A 1 19.77 3.80 41.17
N LYS A 2 20.00 4.44 40.04
CA LYS A 2 19.81 3.96 38.66
C LYS A 2 20.33 5.02 37.72
N LYS A 3 21.63 5.25 37.72
CA LYS A 3 22.39 6.07 36.75
C LYS A 3 23.78 5.46 36.71
N PHE A 4 23.96 4.34 36.04
CA PHE A 4 25.26 3.75 35.66
C PHE A 4 24.97 2.51 34.79
N LEU A 5 24.65 2.72 33.53
CA LEU A 5 24.82 1.68 32.50
C LEU A 5 24.65 2.28 31.10
N ALA A 6 25.39 3.32 30.82
CA ALA A 6 25.45 3.89 29.47
C ALA A 6 26.85 4.47 29.22
N MET A 7 27.88 3.66 29.45
CA MET A 7 29.26 4.07 29.16
C MET A 7 30.18 2.83 29.10
N LEU A 8 29.99 1.99 28.09
CA LEU A 8 30.94 0.88 27.84
C LEU A 8 30.71 0.26 26.43
N LEU A 9 30.81 1.07 25.38
CA LEU A 9 30.94 0.55 23.99
C LEU A 9 31.60 1.59 23.06
N ALA A 10 32.60 2.30 23.57
CA ALA A 10 33.40 3.21 22.77
C ALA A 10 34.90 3.06 23.11
N ALA A 11 35.44 1.87 22.97
CA ALA A 11 36.90 1.66 23.10
C ALA A 11 37.33 0.32 22.54
N CYS A 12 37.37 0.17 21.22
CA CYS A 12 38.15 -0.85 20.53
C CYS A 12 38.23 -0.51 19.06
N MET A 13 39.10 0.45 18.67
CA MET A 13 39.74 0.54 17.34
C MET A 13 40.71 1.73 17.30
N VAL A 14 41.79 1.65 18.03
CA VAL A 14 43.00 2.37 17.70
C VAL A 14 44.17 1.50 18.14
N LEU A 15 44.83 0.86 17.18
CA LEU A 15 46.22 0.40 17.30
C LEU A 15 46.58 -0.45 16.06
N SER A 16 47.13 0.23 15.02
CA SER A 16 48.19 -0.34 14.18
C SER A 16 48.70 0.70 13.17
N LEU A 17 49.59 1.54 13.63
CA LEU A 17 50.47 2.32 12.78
C LEU A 17 51.81 2.42 13.49
N ALA A 18 52.78 1.60 13.08
CA ALA A 18 54.20 1.91 13.09
C ALA A 18 55.04 0.75 12.56
N ALA A 19 55.58 0.87 11.37
CA ALA A 19 56.97 0.47 11.11
C ALA A 19 57.43 1.01 9.77
N CYS A 20 58.42 1.84 9.88
CA CYS A 20 59.35 2.46 8.95
C CYS A 20 59.93 1.60 7.83
N GLY A 21 60.25 2.25 6.68
CA GLY A 21 61.59 2.14 6.19
C GLY A 21 61.78 2.17 4.67
N SER A 22 62.25 3.34 4.18
CA SER A 22 63.22 3.62 3.09
C SER A 22 62.92 3.37 1.61
N LYS A 23 62.85 4.50 0.89
CA LYS A 23 63.48 4.90 -0.41
C LYS A 23 63.38 3.97 -1.62
N GLU A 24 62.72 4.45 -2.67
CA GLU A 24 63.26 4.96 -3.96
C GLU A 24 62.07 5.29 -4.91
N ASP A 25 62.10 6.52 -5.50
CA ASP A 25 61.28 7.04 -6.58
C ASP A 25 61.78 6.60 -7.96
N PRO A 26 61.08 6.87 -9.10
CA PRO A 26 59.69 7.20 -9.40
C PRO A 26 59.10 6.43 -10.59
N LYS A 27 57.76 6.38 -10.71
CA LYS A 27 57.05 6.62 -11.98
C LYS A 27 55.53 6.76 -11.71
N GLN A 28 55.04 7.88 -12.20
CA GLN A 28 53.61 8.20 -12.32
C GLN A 28 52.85 7.10 -13.05
N ASP A 29 51.70 6.72 -12.47
CA ASP A 29 50.51 6.33 -13.19
C ASP A 29 49.27 6.79 -12.39
N ASP A 30 48.57 7.72 -13.00
CA ASP A 30 47.31 8.29 -12.52
C ASP A 30 46.24 7.20 -12.45
N GLN A 31 45.86 6.75 -11.26
CA GLN A 31 44.54 6.17 -10.99
C GLN A 31 43.90 6.95 -9.84
N GLN A 32 43.07 7.91 -10.20
CA GLN A 32 42.07 8.51 -9.31
C GLN A 32 41.13 7.41 -8.83
N GLY A 33 41.46 6.80 -7.71
CA GLY A 33 40.47 6.11 -6.89
C GLY A 33 39.70 7.16 -6.10
N GLY A 34 38.50 7.47 -6.52
CA GLY A 34 37.60 8.32 -5.76
C GLY A 34 37.37 7.67 -4.39
N ALA A 35 37.88 8.30 -3.34
CA ALA A 35 37.38 8.06 -2.00
C ALA A 35 35.95 8.56 -1.98
N GLN A 36 34.98 7.64 -1.88
CA GLN A 36 33.63 7.99 -1.44
C GLN A 36 33.77 8.55 -0.03
N ASP A 37 33.60 9.85 0.10
CA ASP A 37 33.41 10.52 1.37
C ASP A 37 32.10 9.97 1.98
N THR A 38 32.19 8.94 2.79
CA THR A 38 31.10 8.53 3.66
C THR A 38 30.97 9.59 4.73
N GLN A 39 30.19 10.65 4.44
CA GLN A 39 29.74 11.56 5.48
C GLN A 39 28.94 10.74 6.50
N GLU A 40 29.44 10.64 7.74
CA GLU A 40 28.67 10.06 8.83
C GLU A 40 27.33 10.81 8.94
N ALA A 41 26.21 10.06 8.90
CA ALA A 41 24.89 10.63 9.04
C ALA A 41 24.79 11.45 10.33
N GLN A 42 24.43 12.72 10.20
CA GLN A 42 24.23 13.59 11.36
C GLN A 42 22.76 13.57 11.74
N PHE A 43 22.48 13.45 13.03
CA PHE A 43 21.12 13.44 13.58
C PHE A 43 20.85 14.71 14.38
N ASP A 44 19.58 15.10 14.46
CA ASP A 44 19.09 16.13 15.36
C ASP A 44 18.80 15.57 16.78
N GLU A 45 18.30 16.40 17.68
CA GLU A 45 17.98 16.00 19.05
C GLU A 45 16.81 15.00 19.14
N ASN A 46 15.97 14.90 18.11
CA ASN A 46 14.84 13.99 18.00
C ASN A 46 15.20 12.70 17.23
N GLY A 47 16.47 12.57 16.78
CA GLY A 47 16.97 11.42 16.05
C GLY A 47 16.54 11.38 14.57
N TYR A 48 16.11 12.52 13.99
CA TYR A 48 15.96 12.66 12.55
C TYR A 48 17.30 12.95 11.89
N MET A 49 17.57 12.35 10.74
CA MET A 49 18.75 12.70 9.93
C MET A 49 18.65 14.15 9.48
N LYS A 50 19.75 14.90 9.63
CA LYS A 50 19.82 16.25 9.11
C LYS A 50 19.81 16.23 7.59
N MET A 51 18.91 17.01 7.01
CA MET A 51 18.69 17.12 5.57
C MET A 51 18.29 18.55 5.22
N ASP A 52 18.42 18.88 3.94
CA ASP A 52 17.85 20.11 3.41
C ASP A 52 16.32 19.97 3.26
N GLU A 53 15.64 21.11 3.15
CA GLU A 53 14.21 21.17 2.84
C GLU A 53 13.91 20.43 1.52
N SER A 54 12.90 19.55 1.51
CA SER A 54 12.58 18.72 0.37
C SER A 54 11.14 18.90 -0.08
N TYR A 55 10.94 18.97 -1.39
CA TYR A 55 9.65 19.09 -2.04
C TYR A 55 9.39 17.85 -2.90
N LEU A 56 8.33 17.12 -2.58
CA LEU A 56 8.00 15.85 -3.21
C LEU A 56 6.55 15.86 -3.69
N SER A 57 6.21 14.98 -4.62
CA SER A 57 4.84 14.69 -4.99
C SER A 57 4.46 13.26 -4.61
N MET A 58 3.26 13.11 -4.06
CA MET A 58 2.70 11.82 -3.67
C MET A 58 1.49 11.49 -4.54
N ALA A 59 1.55 10.41 -5.30
CA ALA A 59 0.39 9.84 -5.96
C ALA A 59 -0.52 9.17 -4.93
N ALA A 60 -1.66 9.80 -4.67
CA ALA A 60 -2.67 9.30 -3.74
C ALA A 60 -3.73 8.48 -4.49
N GLY A 61 -4.99 8.73 -4.23
CA GLY A 61 -6.13 8.18 -4.97
C GLY A 61 -6.88 9.27 -5.73
N SER A 62 -8.13 9.01 -6.04
CA SER A 62 -9.01 10.03 -6.61
C SER A 62 -9.18 11.22 -5.67
N ALA A 63 -9.37 12.41 -6.21
CA ALA A 63 -9.61 13.61 -5.42
C ALA A 63 -10.79 13.42 -4.45
N GLY A 64 -10.58 13.72 -3.16
CA GLY A 64 -11.56 13.48 -2.09
C GLY A 64 -11.72 12.02 -1.66
N GLY A 65 -10.95 11.09 -2.23
CA GLY A 65 -10.93 9.69 -1.81
C GLY A 65 -10.14 9.47 -0.52
N GLY A 66 -10.27 8.28 0.09
CA GLY A 66 -9.65 7.95 1.38
C GLY A 66 -8.13 8.15 1.38
N TRP A 67 -7.41 7.72 0.36
CA TRP A 67 -5.97 7.91 0.27
C TRP A 67 -5.53 9.37 0.17
N ASN A 68 -6.39 10.22 -0.40
CA ASN A 68 -6.12 11.66 -0.42
C ASN A 68 -6.17 12.25 0.99
N VAL A 69 -7.12 11.81 1.82
CA VAL A 69 -7.24 12.22 3.23
C VAL A 69 -6.04 11.70 4.05
N LEU A 70 -5.68 10.42 3.86
CA LEU A 70 -4.52 9.83 4.55
C LEU A 70 -3.21 10.53 4.16
N GLY A 71 -3.02 10.82 2.88
CA GLY A 71 -1.86 11.55 2.36
C GLY A 71 -1.75 12.96 2.93
N ALA A 72 -2.87 13.68 3.08
CA ALA A 72 -2.86 15.01 3.70
C ALA A 72 -2.42 14.95 5.17
N ALA A 73 -2.91 13.97 5.94
CA ALA A 73 -2.48 13.79 7.34
C ALA A 73 -0.99 13.45 7.45
N MET A 74 -0.46 12.64 6.52
CA MET A 74 0.97 12.33 6.47
C MET A 74 1.80 13.55 6.07
N ASN A 75 1.33 14.36 5.11
CA ASN A 75 2.02 15.59 4.75
C ASN A 75 2.19 16.53 5.96
N ASP A 76 1.10 16.76 6.71
CA ASP A 76 1.14 17.57 7.94
C ASP A 76 2.14 16.99 8.98
N LEU A 77 2.28 15.67 9.05
CA LEU A 77 3.24 15.03 9.94
C LEU A 77 4.68 15.28 9.48
N PHE A 78 4.94 15.13 8.18
CA PHE A 78 6.28 15.27 7.62
C PHE A 78 6.76 16.72 7.65
N GLU A 79 5.90 17.68 7.31
CA GLU A 79 6.23 19.12 7.43
C GLU A 79 6.62 19.51 8.85
N ARG A 80 5.89 19.01 9.84
CA ARG A 80 6.15 19.35 11.24
C ARG A 80 7.44 18.76 11.82
N ASN A 81 7.85 17.59 11.33
CA ASN A 81 8.96 16.86 11.93
C ASN A 81 10.27 16.95 11.14
N MET A 82 10.23 17.21 9.83
CA MET A 82 11.41 17.05 9.00
C MET A 82 11.53 17.99 7.78
N ASN A 83 10.72 19.03 7.68
CA ASN A 83 10.70 19.96 6.53
C ASN A 83 10.55 19.27 5.17
N VAL A 84 9.72 18.24 5.09
CA VAL A 84 9.32 17.62 3.82
C VAL A 84 7.93 18.08 3.45
N HIS A 85 7.80 18.73 2.29
CA HIS A 85 6.55 19.25 1.76
C HIS A 85 6.07 18.35 0.62
N MET A 86 4.82 17.89 0.69
CA MET A 86 4.27 17.03 -0.35
C MET A 86 3.09 17.65 -1.06
N THR A 87 3.14 17.60 -2.39
CA THR A 87 1.96 17.85 -3.22
C THR A 87 1.24 16.55 -3.49
N LEU A 88 -0.05 16.47 -3.13
CA LEU A 88 -0.86 15.31 -3.44
C LEU A 88 -1.41 15.40 -4.86
N ILE A 89 -1.20 14.35 -5.64
CA ILE A 89 -1.72 14.23 -7.00
C ILE A 89 -2.69 13.07 -7.12
N PRO A 90 -3.67 13.13 -8.03
CA PRO A 90 -4.55 12.00 -8.30
C PRO A 90 -3.77 10.77 -8.79
N GLY A 91 -4.23 9.58 -8.40
CA GLY A 91 -3.62 8.32 -8.78
C GLY A 91 -4.52 7.14 -8.50
N GLY A 92 -3.95 5.94 -8.53
CA GLY A 92 -4.66 4.69 -8.26
C GLY A 92 -3.70 3.56 -7.89
N GLY A 93 -4.21 2.52 -7.23
CA GLY A 93 -3.38 1.44 -6.70
C GLY A 93 -2.53 0.73 -7.75
N SER A 94 -3.04 0.53 -8.96
CA SER A 94 -2.33 -0.14 -10.06
C SER A 94 -1.44 0.81 -10.87
N THR A 95 -1.76 2.11 -10.91
CA THR A 95 -1.01 3.10 -11.72
C THR A 95 0.13 3.76 -10.97
N ASN A 96 -0.02 3.93 -9.66
CA ASN A 96 0.99 4.61 -8.83
C ASN A 96 2.38 3.94 -8.85
N PRO A 97 2.52 2.61 -8.87
CA PRO A 97 3.83 1.98 -9.00
C PRO A 97 4.60 2.44 -10.24
N THR A 98 3.95 2.54 -11.39
CA THR A 98 4.58 3.04 -12.62
C THR A 98 4.97 4.51 -12.50
N LEU A 99 4.07 5.38 -11.99
CA LEU A 99 4.35 6.80 -11.79
C LEU A 99 5.56 7.02 -10.87
N VAL A 100 5.62 6.28 -9.77
CA VAL A 100 6.73 6.37 -8.81
C VAL A 100 8.01 5.82 -9.42
N ASN A 101 7.95 4.70 -10.17
CA ASN A 101 9.13 4.14 -10.84
C ASN A 101 9.73 5.09 -11.89
N GLU A 102 8.90 5.82 -12.64
CA GLU A 102 9.34 6.82 -13.60
C GLU A 102 10.04 8.01 -12.93
N GLY A 103 9.66 8.31 -11.69
CA GLY A 103 10.22 9.43 -10.94
C GLY A 103 9.80 10.78 -11.53
N GLY A 104 10.71 11.75 -11.52
CA GLY A 104 10.43 13.09 -12.06
C GLY A 104 9.39 13.83 -11.22
N ASP A 105 8.14 13.86 -11.69
CA ASP A 105 7.06 14.59 -11.01
C ASP A 105 6.44 13.83 -9.83
N VAL A 106 6.73 12.52 -9.66
CA VAL A 106 6.11 11.67 -8.61
C VAL A 106 7.18 10.83 -7.93
N GLN A 107 7.41 11.06 -6.65
CA GLN A 107 8.42 10.36 -5.89
C GLN A 107 7.86 9.31 -4.95
N ILE A 108 6.61 9.47 -4.52
CA ILE A 108 5.97 8.61 -3.51
C ILE A 108 4.56 8.25 -3.99
N GLY A 109 4.04 7.11 -3.57
CA GLY A 109 2.67 6.74 -3.90
C GLY A 109 2.07 5.72 -2.95
N PHE A 110 0.75 5.76 -2.82
CA PHE A 110 -0.01 4.68 -2.23
C PHE A 110 -0.18 3.56 -3.25
N THR A 111 -0.02 2.34 -2.80
CA THR A 111 -0.37 1.15 -3.58
C THR A 111 -0.72 0.00 -2.64
N TYR A 112 -0.87 -1.18 -3.20
CA TYR A 112 -1.08 -2.42 -2.47
C TYR A 112 0.13 -3.33 -2.62
N ILE A 113 0.32 -4.25 -1.68
CA ILE A 113 1.41 -5.24 -1.72
C ILE A 113 1.38 -6.02 -3.04
N ALA A 114 0.20 -6.52 -3.45
CA ALA A 114 0.06 -7.29 -4.68
C ALA A 114 0.47 -6.49 -5.93
N ASN A 115 0.06 -5.21 -6.01
CA ASN A 115 0.42 -4.36 -7.14
C ASN A 115 1.91 -3.99 -7.15
N ALA A 116 2.50 -3.69 -5.99
CA ALA A 116 3.92 -3.39 -5.88
C ALA A 116 4.77 -4.58 -6.29
N THR A 117 4.43 -5.79 -5.82
CA THR A 117 5.11 -7.05 -6.20
C THR A 117 4.98 -7.32 -7.70
N ALA A 118 3.78 -7.18 -8.26
CA ALA A 118 3.56 -7.34 -9.69
C ALA A 118 4.37 -6.33 -10.52
N ALA A 119 4.43 -5.06 -10.09
CA ALA A 119 5.19 -4.01 -10.74
C ALA A 119 6.71 -4.29 -10.70
N ALA A 120 7.26 -4.67 -9.55
CA ALA A 120 8.67 -5.01 -9.40
C ALA A 120 9.08 -6.21 -10.27
N GLU A 121 8.17 -7.16 -10.48
CA GLU A 121 8.40 -8.35 -11.32
C GLU A 121 8.04 -8.13 -12.80
N GLY A 122 7.33 -7.06 -13.15
CA GLY A 122 6.80 -6.80 -14.50
C GLY A 122 5.72 -7.79 -14.91
N LYS A 123 4.88 -8.20 -13.96
CA LYS A 123 3.80 -9.19 -14.18
C LYS A 123 2.44 -8.53 -14.35
N TYR A 124 1.51 -9.27 -14.92
CA TYR A 124 0.09 -8.91 -15.06
C TYR A 124 -0.09 -7.55 -15.75
N ASP A 125 -0.66 -6.58 -15.07
CA ASP A 125 -0.99 -5.25 -15.61
C ASP A 125 0.25 -4.44 -16.03
N TYR A 126 1.46 -4.91 -15.72
CA TYR A 126 2.72 -4.26 -16.07
C TYR A 126 3.40 -4.81 -17.33
N ASP A 127 2.81 -5.84 -17.97
CA ASP A 127 3.14 -6.37 -19.32
C ASP A 127 4.65 -6.55 -19.60
N GLY A 128 5.39 -7.11 -18.65
CA GLY A 128 6.83 -7.35 -18.72
C GLY A 128 7.71 -6.14 -18.40
N ALA A 129 7.14 -4.95 -18.21
CA ALA A 129 7.86 -3.76 -17.81
C ALA A 129 8.11 -3.75 -16.29
N LYS A 130 9.33 -4.06 -15.87
CA LYS A 130 9.71 -4.04 -14.46
C LYS A 130 9.90 -2.62 -13.95
N CYS A 131 9.36 -2.35 -12.78
CA CYS A 131 9.56 -1.10 -12.05
C CYS A 131 10.83 -1.22 -11.17
N GLU A 132 12.03 -1.06 -11.76
CA GLU A 132 13.32 -1.29 -11.08
C GLU A 132 13.64 -0.22 -10.02
N ASN A 133 13.17 1.01 -10.23
CA ASN A 133 13.36 2.12 -9.29
C ASN A 133 12.28 2.17 -8.20
N LEU A 134 11.32 1.23 -8.22
CA LEU A 134 10.27 1.15 -7.21
C LEU A 134 10.82 0.50 -5.95
N LYS A 135 10.73 1.20 -4.81
CA LYS A 135 11.09 0.69 -3.49
C LYS A 135 9.93 0.89 -2.53
N ALA A 136 9.91 0.12 -1.44
CA ALA A 136 8.93 0.32 -0.39
C ALA A 136 9.42 1.32 0.66
N LEU A 137 8.51 2.15 1.14
CA LEU A 137 8.75 3.05 2.26
C LEU A 137 8.18 2.46 3.57
N ALA A 138 6.91 2.07 3.57
CA ALA A 138 6.24 1.54 4.76
C ALA A 138 4.98 0.75 4.41
N CYS A 139 4.76 -0.36 5.11
CA CYS A 139 3.47 -1.03 5.17
C CYS A 139 2.58 -0.32 6.20
N LEU A 140 1.42 0.16 5.76
CA LEU A 140 0.46 0.84 6.64
C LEU A 140 -0.45 -0.13 7.40
N ASN A 141 -0.39 -1.42 7.06
CA ASN A 141 -1.23 -2.48 7.62
C ASN A 141 -2.75 -2.22 7.50
N ILE A 142 -3.13 -1.27 6.63
CA ILE A 142 -4.53 -0.96 6.34
C ILE A 142 -5.03 -1.98 5.32
N ARG A 143 -5.88 -2.91 5.76
CA ARG A 143 -6.46 -3.95 4.91
C ARG A 143 -7.64 -3.41 4.12
N GLN A 144 -7.68 -3.77 2.84
CA GLN A 144 -8.76 -3.44 1.91
C GLN A 144 -9.41 -4.74 1.44
N TYR A 145 -10.62 -4.99 1.92
CA TYR A 145 -11.37 -6.22 1.66
C TYR A 145 -12.22 -6.09 0.40
N LEU A 146 -12.21 -7.13 -0.43
CA LEU A 146 -13.18 -7.27 -1.51
C LEU A 146 -14.52 -7.67 -0.92
N GLY A 147 -15.51 -6.81 -1.02
CA GLY A 147 -16.85 -7.13 -0.54
C GLY A 147 -17.85 -7.21 -1.68
N ILE A 148 -18.73 -8.20 -1.64
CA ILE A 148 -19.84 -8.35 -2.58
C ILE A 148 -21.13 -8.40 -1.77
N THR A 149 -22.03 -7.47 -2.06
CA THR A 149 -23.36 -7.40 -1.43
C THR A 149 -24.45 -7.37 -2.46
N THR A 150 -25.57 -8.02 -2.19
CA THR A 150 -26.68 -8.14 -3.14
C THR A 150 -28.04 -8.06 -2.47
N THR A 151 -29.04 -7.51 -3.18
CA THR A 151 -30.45 -7.58 -2.85
C THR A 151 -31.18 -8.71 -3.59
N ALA A 152 -30.50 -9.38 -4.54
CA ALA A 152 -31.00 -10.55 -5.23
C ALA A 152 -30.77 -11.85 -4.44
N ASP A 153 -31.35 -12.95 -4.89
CA ASP A 153 -31.27 -14.26 -4.21
C ASP A 153 -29.97 -15.03 -4.47
N TYR A 154 -28.91 -14.34 -4.94
CA TYR A 154 -27.59 -14.96 -5.13
C TYR A 154 -26.97 -15.35 -3.79
N THR A 155 -26.37 -16.54 -3.76
CA THR A 155 -25.74 -17.13 -2.58
C THR A 155 -24.21 -17.26 -2.71
N SER A 156 -23.66 -17.18 -3.92
CA SER A 156 -22.23 -17.23 -4.21
C SER A 156 -21.92 -16.54 -5.53
N VAL A 157 -20.61 -16.34 -5.82
CA VAL A 157 -20.17 -15.82 -7.12
C VAL A 157 -20.43 -16.83 -8.23
N GLU A 158 -20.27 -18.13 -7.96
CA GLU A 158 -20.57 -19.23 -8.88
C GLU A 158 -22.06 -19.23 -9.28
N ASP A 159 -22.96 -18.90 -8.35
CA ASP A 159 -24.37 -18.74 -8.63
C ASP A 159 -24.64 -17.53 -9.55
N MET A 160 -23.94 -16.42 -9.36
CA MET A 160 -24.00 -15.26 -10.27
C MET A 160 -23.50 -15.63 -11.68
N VAL A 161 -22.41 -16.40 -11.78
CA VAL A 161 -21.85 -16.89 -13.05
C VAL A 161 -22.82 -17.82 -13.77
N ALA A 162 -23.50 -18.70 -13.03
CA ALA A 162 -24.49 -19.62 -13.59
C ALA A 162 -25.80 -18.92 -14.03
N ASN A 163 -26.12 -17.76 -13.45
CA ASN A 163 -27.37 -17.05 -13.68
C ASN A 163 -27.14 -15.57 -14.09
N PRO A 164 -26.37 -15.28 -15.15
CA PRO A 164 -25.91 -13.92 -15.47
C PRO A 164 -27.03 -12.96 -15.88
N LYS A 165 -28.14 -13.46 -16.48
CA LYS A 165 -29.24 -12.60 -16.97
C LYS A 165 -29.97 -11.82 -15.87
N GLY A 166 -29.91 -12.28 -14.63
CA GLY A 166 -30.49 -11.60 -13.47
C GLY A 166 -29.52 -10.67 -12.76
N LEU A 167 -28.23 -10.76 -13.10
CA LEU A 167 -27.17 -10.00 -12.45
C LEU A 167 -27.12 -8.57 -13.01
N LYS A 168 -27.28 -7.59 -12.12
CA LYS A 168 -27.05 -6.17 -12.39
C LYS A 168 -26.03 -5.68 -11.36
N ILE A 169 -24.76 -5.58 -11.75
CA ILE A 169 -23.68 -5.40 -10.81
C ILE A 169 -22.89 -4.11 -11.05
N ALA A 170 -22.66 -3.34 -9.98
CA ALA A 170 -21.68 -2.26 -9.93
C ALA A 170 -20.34 -2.86 -9.51
N VAL A 171 -19.31 -2.76 -10.36
CA VAL A 171 -18.02 -3.42 -10.17
C VAL A 171 -16.86 -2.47 -9.84
N GLY A 172 -17.11 -1.17 -9.75
CA GLY A 172 -16.10 -0.14 -9.62
C GLY A 172 -15.68 0.45 -10.96
N PRO A 173 -14.91 1.54 -10.94
CA PRO A 173 -14.32 2.10 -12.16
C PRO A 173 -13.40 1.08 -12.85
N ARG A 174 -13.31 1.14 -14.18
CA ARG A 174 -12.37 0.29 -14.93
C ARG A 174 -10.93 0.54 -14.49
N GLY A 175 -10.17 -0.54 -14.27
CA GLY A 175 -8.83 -0.48 -13.71
C GLY A 175 -8.79 -0.20 -12.20
N GLY A 176 -9.94 -0.13 -11.53
CA GLY A 176 -10.03 -0.04 -10.07
C GLY A 176 -9.73 -1.38 -9.40
N GLY A 177 -9.17 -1.34 -8.19
CA GLY A 177 -8.74 -2.55 -7.49
C GLY A 177 -9.87 -3.56 -7.27
N ASN A 178 -11.08 -3.11 -7.01
CA ASN A 178 -12.25 -3.97 -6.85
C ASN A 178 -12.68 -4.66 -8.17
N GLU A 179 -12.63 -3.95 -9.27
CA GLU A 179 -12.91 -4.53 -10.60
C GLU A 179 -11.86 -5.57 -10.97
N ILE A 180 -10.58 -5.23 -10.83
CA ILE A 180 -9.46 -6.13 -11.11
C ILE A 180 -9.52 -7.38 -10.22
N MET A 181 -9.71 -7.22 -8.91
CA MET A 181 -9.71 -8.33 -7.96
C MET A 181 -10.89 -9.29 -8.21
N LEU A 182 -12.09 -8.77 -8.52
CA LEU A 182 -13.23 -9.59 -8.90
C LEU A 182 -12.96 -10.31 -10.23
N ASN A 183 -12.40 -9.63 -11.23
CA ASN A 183 -12.13 -10.26 -12.52
C ASN A 183 -11.10 -11.39 -12.41
N ARG A 184 -10.04 -11.23 -11.59
CA ARG A 184 -9.06 -12.28 -11.27
C ARG A 184 -9.69 -13.49 -10.57
N TYR A 185 -10.73 -13.27 -9.74
CA TYR A 185 -11.51 -14.36 -9.17
C TYR A 185 -12.34 -15.08 -10.25
N LEU A 186 -13.01 -14.33 -11.13
CA LEU A 186 -13.80 -14.87 -12.23
C LEU A 186 -12.95 -15.67 -13.23
N GLU A 187 -11.69 -15.29 -13.45
CA GLU A 187 -10.74 -16.05 -14.28
C GLU A 187 -10.53 -17.49 -13.76
N GLN A 188 -10.60 -17.71 -12.43
CA GLN A 188 -10.51 -19.05 -11.86
C GLN A 188 -11.81 -19.86 -12.05
N LEU A 189 -12.88 -19.22 -12.48
CA LEU A 189 -14.15 -19.83 -12.88
C LEU A 189 -14.31 -19.88 -14.42
N ASP A 190 -13.20 -19.75 -15.17
CA ASP A 190 -13.14 -19.74 -16.63
C ASP A 190 -14.08 -18.69 -17.27
N THR A 191 -14.23 -17.52 -16.66
CA THR A 191 -15.07 -16.42 -17.16
C THR A 191 -14.48 -15.04 -16.80
N SER A 192 -15.16 -13.96 -17.23
CA SER A 192 -14.79 -12.57 -16.96
C SER A 192 -16.02 -11.68 -16.86
N LEU A 193 -15.87 -10.44 -16.38
CA LEU A 193 -16.95 -9.45 -16.36
C LEU A 193 -17.50 -9.16 -17.76
N ASP A 194 -16.63 -9.12 -18.77
CA ASP A 194 -17.05 -8.90 -20.17
C ASP A 194 -17.82 -10.10 -20.72
N GLU A 195 -17.43 -11.33 -20.36
CA GLU A 195 -18.17 -12.53 -20.74
C GLU A 195 -19.52 -12.63 -20.04
N LEU A 196 -19.61 -12.29 -18.75
CA LEU A 196 -20.89 -12.20 -18.05
C LEU A 196 -21.82 -11.17 -18.70
N ALA A 197 -21.28 -10.00 -19.11
CA ALA A 197 -22.04 -9.00 -19.87
C ALA A 197 -22.52 -9.54 -21.21
N ALA A 198 -21.67 -10.29 -21.96
CA ALA A 198 -22.06 -10.95 -23.21
C ALA A 198 -23.15 -12.01 -23.02
N GLN A 199 -23.21 -12.63 -21.85
CA GLN A 199 -24.24 -13.61 -21.46
C GLN A 199 -25.53 -12.96 -20.90
N GLY A 200 -25.56 -11.64 -20.77
CA GLY A 200 -26.76 -10.87 -20.43
C GLY A 200 -26.76 -10.27 -19.02
N ALA A 201 -25.63 -10.26 -18.32
CA ALA A 201 -25.49 -9.46 -17.10
C ALA A 201 -25.40 -7.95 -17.44
N ASP A 202 -25.95 -7.10 -16.58
CA ASP A 202 -25.77 -5.64 -16.63
C ASP A 202 -24.57 -5.28 -15.73
N VAL A 203 -23.39 -5.08 -16.35
CA VAL A 203 -22.14 -4.76 -15.64
C VAL A 203 -21.89 -3.26 -15.74
N GLN A 204 -21.95 -2.56 -14.60
CA GLN A 204 -21.79 -1.11 -14.51
C GLN A 204 -20.47 -0.74 -13.83
N TYR A 205 -19.63 0.04 -14.52
CA TYR A 205 -18.30 0.47 -14.06
C TYR A 205 -18.41 1.79 -13.30
N ILE A 206 -19.12 1.76 -12.15
CA ILE A 206 -19.37 2.90 -11.27
C ILE A 206 -18.81 2.62 -9.87
N SER A 207 -18.54 3.67 -9.11
CA SER A 207 -18.02 3.56 -7.75
C SER A 207 -19.01 2.83 -6.83
N ALA A 208 -18.51 2.29 -5.69
CA ALA A 208 -19.37 1.63 -4.70
C ALA A 208 -20.47 2.57 -4.18
N SER A 209 -20.17 3.84 -3.96
CA SER A 209 -21.15 4.84 -3.51
C SER A 209 -22.28 5.05 -4.53
N GLU A 210 -21.94 5.18 -5.82
CA GLU A 210 -22.91 5.24 -6.91
C GLU A 210 -23.67 3.92 -7.05
N GLY A 211 -23.00 2.78 -6.89
CA GLY A 211 -23.57 1.45 -6.91
C GLY A 211 -24.66 1.27 -5.84
N TYR A 212 -24.40 1.68 -4.60
CA TYR A 212 -25.41 1.62 -3.53
C TYR A 212 -26.59 2.59 -3.77
N THR A 213 -26.32 3.74 -4.38
CA THR A 213 -27.40 4.63 -4.84
C THR A 213 -28.24 3.96 -5.93
N ALA A 214 -27.59 3.34 -6.91
CA ALA A 214 -28.27 2.61 -7.99
C ALA A 214 -29.07 1.39 -7.49
N ILE A 215 -28.62 0.73 -6.41
CA ILE A 215 -29.40 -0.33 -5.73
C ILE A 215 -30.67 0.24 -5.12
N LYS A 216 -30.62 1.38 -4.42
CA LYS A 216 -31.80 2.04 -3.86
C LYS A 216 -32.81 2.41 -4.94
N ASP A 217 -32.33 2.78 -6.11
CA ASP A 217 -33.16 3.15 -7.27
C ASP A 217 -33.65 1.94 -8.09
N GLY A 218 -33.21 0.70 -7.75
CA GLY A 218 -33.58 -0.54 -8.44
C GLY A 218 -32.88 -0.74 -9.80
N ASN A 219 -31.88 0.07 -10.14
CA ASN A 219 -31.11 -0.03 -11.39
C ASN A 219 -30.03 -1.11 -11.32
N VAL A 220 -29.49 -1.39 -10.13
CA VAL A 220 -28.48 -2.40 -9.81
C VAL A 220 -29.02 -3.27 -8.68
N ASN A 221 -28.61 -4.52 -8.58
CA ASN A 221 -28.95 -5.41 -7.46
C ASN A 221 -27.76 -5.94 -6.69
N THR A 222 -26.56 -5.77 -7.22
CA THR A 222 -25.32 -6.28 -6.63
C THR A 222 -24.24 -5.19 -6.69
N CYS A 223 -23.47 -5.03 -5.62
CA CYS A 223 -22.35 -4.10 -5.58
C CYS A 223 -21.09 -4.82 -5.12
N ASN A 224 -20.03 -4.68 -5.89
CA ASN A 224 -18.68 -5.08 -5.55
C ASN A 224 -17.88 -3.86 -5.09
N TYR A 225 -17.13 -3.99 -3.99
CA TYR A 225 -16.28 -2.94 -3.46
C TYR A 225 -14.94 -3.48 -2.97
N GLN A 226 -13.93 -2.63 -2.90
CA GLN A 226 -12.70 -2.87 -2.17
C GLN A 226 -12.50 -1.71 -1.20
N ALA A 227 -12.51 -1.99 0.09
CA ALA A 227 -12.42 -0.96 1.12
C ALA A 227 -11.92 -1.53 2.46
N ALA A 228 -11.41 -0.63 3.31
CA ALA A 228 -11.33 -0.88 4.73
C ALA A 228 -12.77 -0.98 5.31
N ILE A 229 -12.94 -1.75 6.37
CA ILE A 229 -14.24 -1.93 7.04
C ILE A 229 -14.30 -1.10 8.33
N PRO A 230 -15.46 -0.47 8.58
CA PRO A 230 -16.68 -0.44 7.76
C PRO A 230 -16.63 0.58 6.60
N LEU A 231 -17.19 0.22 5.43
CA LEU A 231 -17.38 1.14 4.30
C LEU A 231 -18.62 2.02 4.54
N SER A 232 -18.45 3.33 4.60
CA SER A 232 -19.52 4.28 4.97
C SER A 232 -20.73 4.21 4.03
N SER A 233 -20.53 4.13 2.72
CA SER A 233 -21.63 4.05 1.75
C SER A 233 -22.45 2.77 1.87
N LEU A 234 -21.84 1.65 2.29
CA LEU A 234 -22.55 0.41 2.61
C LEU A 234 -23.35 0.55 3.92
N VAL A 235 -22.74 1.15 4.96
CA VAL A 235 -23.45 1.41 6.23
C VAL A 235 -24.71 2.25 5.99
N GLU A 236 -24.61 3.31 5.17
CA GLU A 236 -25.74 4.15 4.79
C GLU A 236 -26.80 3.38 3.97
N ALA A 237 -26.39 2.49 3.07
CA ALA A 237 -27.31 1.68 2.29
C ALA A 237 -28.10 0.71 3.19
N LEU A 238 -27.41 0.03 4.12
CA LEU A 238 -27.99 -0.93 5.04
C LEU A 238 -29.00 -0.31 6.04
N ALA A 239 -28.92 1.00 6.27
CA ALA A 239 -29.93 1.70 7.08
C ALA A 239 -31.35 1.65 6.47
N SER A 240 -31.46 1.43 5.15
CA SER A 240 -32.74 1.40 4.43
C SER A 240 -32.99 0.13 3.61
N LEU A 241 -31.95 -0.68 3.38
CA LEU A 241 -32.00 -1.89 2.56
C LEU A 241 -31.47 -3.09 3.34
N LYS A 242 -32.10 -4.24 3.19
CA LYS A 242 -31.52 -5.51 3.61
C LYS A 242 -30.76 -6.11 2.43
N MET A 243 -29.50 -6.44 2.65
CA MET A 243 -28.63 -7.02 1.64
C MET A 243 -27.98 -8.31 2.18
N ASN A 244 -27.72 -9.26 1.29
CA ASN A 244 -26.93 -10.44 1.58
C ASN A 244 -25.44 -10.15 1.30
N PHE A 245 -24.57 -10.70 2.13
CA PHE A 245 -23.13 -10.67 1.94
C PHE A 245 -22.70 -11.99 1.30
N ILE A 246 -21.91 -11.90 0.22
CA ILE A 246 -21.46 -13.06 -0.53
C ILE A 246 -20.03 -13.40 -0.11
N SER A 247 -19.83 -14.59 0.46
CA SER A 247 -18.49 -15.14 0.66
C SER A 247 -17.94 -15.71 -0.66
N LEU A 248 -16.64 -15.55 -0.86
CA LEU A 248 -15.91 -16.26 -1.91
C LEU A 248 -15.69 -17.72 -1.50
N ASP A 249 -15.68 -18.64 -2.46
CA ASP A 249 -15.20 -20.00 -2.21
C ASP A 249 -13.73 -19.95 -1.76
N GLN A 250 -13.43 -20.53 -0.61
CA GLN A 250 -12.12 -20.43 0.01
C GLN A 250 -11.01 -20.99 -0.89
N ALA A 251 -11.21 -22.15 -1.49
CA ALA A 251 -10.18 -22.80 -2.30
C ALA A 251 -9.86 -21.99 -3.56
N THR A 252 -10.90 -21.41 -4.18
CA THR A 252 -10.76 -20.52 -5.34
C THR A 252 -10.09 -19.21 -4.94
N ALA A 253 -10.48 -18.61 -3.83
CA ALA A 253 -9.90 -17.36 -3.34
C ALA A 253 -8.42 -17.54 -2.92
N GLU A 254 -8.07 -18.63 -2.22
CA GLU A 254 -6.67 -18.96 -1.89
C GLU A 254 -5.81 -19.13 -3.15
N LYS A 255 -6.35 -19.77 -4.18
CA LYS A 255 -5.65 -19.90 -5.47
C LYS A 255 -5.40 -18.52 -6.13
N VAL A 256 -6.39 -17.61 -6.08
CA VAL A 256 -6.22 -16.23 -6.56
C VAL A 256 -5.17 -15.49 -5.72
N ALA A 257 -5.21 -15.67 -4.39
CA ALA A 257 -4.25 -15.07 -3.48
C ALA A 257 -2.81 -15.49 -3.80
N ASP A 258 -2.59 -16.80 -3.99
CA ASP A 258 -1.28 -17.37 -4.34
C ASP A 258 -0.75 -16.86 -5.70
N ILE A 259 -1.65 -16.73 -6.70
CA ILE A 259 -1.26 -16.26 -8.04
C ILE A 259 -0.90 -14.78 -8.02
N TYR A 260 -1.72 -13.93 -7.40
CA TYR A 260 -1.64 -12.47 -7.55
C TYR A 260 -1.06 -11.74 -6.34
N GLY A 261 -0.71 -12.45 -5.25
CA GLY A 261 -0.12 -11.87 -4.05
C GLY A 261 -1.15 -11.21 -3.11
N TYR A 262 -2.42 -11.57 -3.22
CA TYR A 262 -3.46 -11.19 -2.26
C TYR A 262 -3.39 -12.06 -0.99
N SER A 263 -4.29 -11.80 -0.05
CA SER A 263 -4.53 -12.67 1.10
C SER A 263 -5.99 -13.12 1.10
N TYR A 264 -6.27 -14.37 1.48
CA TYR A 264 -7.61 -14.78 1.89
C TYR A 264 -7.82 -14.42 3.34
N ASP A 265 -8.91 -13.74 3.67
CA ASP A 265 -9.23 -13.27 5.01
C ASP A 265 -10.75 -13.16 5.21
N TYR A 266 -11.18 -12.67 6.35
CA TYR A 266 -12.59 -12.57 6.69
C TYR A 266 -12.98 -11.14 7.04
N ILE A 267 -14.13 -10.68 6.54
CA ILE A 267 -14.86 -9.55 7.13
C ILE A 267 -15.57 -10.10 8.36
N PRO A 268 -15.18 -9.71 9.58
CA PRO A 268 -15.71 -10.30 10.82
C PRO A 268 -17.22 -10.12 10.95
N ALA A 269 -17.90 -11.10 11.52
CA ALA A 269 -19.33 -11.02 11.86
C ALA A 269 -19.65 -9.75 12.67
N GLY A 270 -20.76 -9.10 12.36
CA GLY A 270 -21.16 -7.87 13.04
C GLY A 270 -20.44 -6.60 12.57
N SER A 271 -19.55 -6.67 11.56
CA SER A 271 -18.96 -5.47 10.94
C SER A 271 -20.03 -4.58 10.29
N TYR A 272 -21.11 -5.17 9.85
CA TYR A 272 -22.24 -4.48 9.22
C TYR A 272 -23.58 -4.98 9.74
N GLN A 273 -24.61 -4.17 9.60
CA GLN A 273 -25.99 -4.56 9.88
C GLN A 273 -26.40 -5.73 8.95
N TYR A 274 -27.09 -6.74 9.49
CA TYR A 274 -27.51 -7.97 8.81
C TYR A 274 -26.37 -8.95 8.42
N GLN A 275 -25.16 -8.71 8.86
CA GLN A 275 -24.04 -9.62 8.68
C GLN A 275 -23.80 -10.42 9.98
N ASP A 276 -24.45 -11.57 10.09
CA ASP A 276 -24.44 -12.38 11.31
C ASP A 276 -23.29 -13.43 11.36
N SER A 277 -22.53 -13.56 10.28
CA SER A 277 -21.40 -14.49 10.16
C SER A 277 -20.20 -13.83 9.47
N ASP A 278 -19.02 -14.41 9.66
CA ASP A 278 -17.83 -14.03 8.92
C ASP A 278 -18.05 -14.19 7.41
N VAL A 279 -17.52 -13.25 6.62
CA VAL A 279 -17.56 -13.29 5.15
C VAL A 279 -16.16 -13.52 4.64
N GLY A 280 -15.90 -14.74 4.15
CA GLY A 280 -14.62 -15.10 3.54
C GLY A 280 -14.39 -14.36 2.24
N THR A 281 -13.22 -13.75 2.08
CA THR A 281 -12.94 -12.90 0.91
C THR A 281 -11.44 -12.72 0.65
N LEU A 282 -11.13 -12.06 -0.46
CA LEU A 282 -9.79 -11.56 -0.77
C LEU A 282 -9.57 -10.22 -0.08
N CYS A 283 -8.33 -10.00 0.32
CA CYS A 283 -7.91 -8.73 0.87
C CYS A 283 -6.50 -8.36 0.38
N ASP A 284 -6.22 -7.07 0.30
CA ASP A 284 -4.88 -6.55 0.03
C ASP A 284 -4.51 -5.49 1.06
N THR A 285 -3.22 -5.26 1.25
CA THR A 285 -2.71 -4.35 2.27
C THR A 285 -2.10 -3.11 1.63
N VAL A 286 -2.48 -1.95 2.14
CA VAL A 286 -1.96 -0.66 1.66
C VAL A 286 -0.53 -0.46 2.12
N ILE A 287 0.32 -0.10 1.18
CA ILE A 287 1.71 0.30 1.42
C ILE A 287 2.00 1.66 0.78
N LEU A 288 3.05 2.31 1.26
CA LEU A 288 3.69 3.43 0.59
C LEU A 288 4.90 2.92 -0.17
N VAL A 289 4.99 3.31 -1.44
CA VAL A 289 6.15 3.09 -2.30
C VAL A 289 6.84 4.42 -2.59
N ILE A 290 8.13 4.35 -2.87
CA ILE A 290 9.01 5.50 -3.05
C ILE A 290 10.00 5.21 -4.19
N ASN A 291 10.39 6.23 -4.95
CA ASN A 291 11.42 6.10 -5.99
C ASN A 291 12.81 5.94 -5.36
N SER A 292 13.62 5.06 -5.90
CA SER A 292 14.98 4.77 -5.41
C SER A 292 15.94 5.96 -5.42
N ASP A 293 15.64 7.00 -6.21
CA ASP A 293 16.49 8.20 -6.33
C ASP A 293 16.18 9.25 -5.24
N VAL A 294 15.18 9.02 -4.40
CA VAL A 294 14.93 9.89 -3.24
C VAL A 294 16.08 9.74 -2.24
N ASP A 295 16.49 10.84 -1.64
CA ASP A 295 17.60 10.85 -0.67
C ASP A 295 17.34 9.91 0.52
N ASP A 296 18.36 9.16 0.95
CA ASP A 296 18.25 8.21 2.06
C ASP A 296 17.80 8.87 3.36
N ALA A 297 18.24 10.12 3.63
CA ALA A 297 17.82 10.84 4.82
C ALA A 297 16.33 11.19 4.79
N VAL A 298 15.78 11.50 3.62
CA VAL A 298 14.33 11.73 3.44
C VAL A 298 13.56 10.47 3.76
N ALA A 299 13.92 9.35 3.15
CA ALA A 299 13.23 8.07 3.34
C ALA A 299 13.36 7.55 4.79
N TYR A 300 14.56 7.68 5.40
CA TYR A 300 14.77 7.37 6.81
C TYR A 300 13.83 8.16 7.72
N ASN A 301 13.81 9.48 7.53
CA ASN A 301 13.02 10.38 8.35
C ASN A 301 11.51 10.13 8.18
N MET A 302 11.05 9.84 6.96
CA MET A 302 9.65 9.51 6.70
C MET A 302 9.24 8.20 7.38
N ALA A 303 10.07 7.14 7.27
CA ALA A 303 9.83 5.86 7.94
C ALA A 303 9.75 6.05 9.47
N LYS A 304 10.71 6.81 10.04
CA LYS A 304 10.73 7.18 11.47
C LYS A 304 9.48 7.93 11.89
N ALA A 305 9.11 8.96 11.14
CA ALA A 305 7.93 9.77 11.47
C ALA A 305 6.65 8.91 11.49
N LEU A 306 6.46 8.03 10.52
CA LEU A 306 5.32 7.12 10.47
C LEU A 306 5.31 6.14 11.65
N ALA A 307 6.44 5.53 11.97
CA ALA A 307 6.54 4.53 13.02
C ALA A 307 6.34 5.10 14.43
N GLU A 308 6.83 6.30 14.68
CA GLU A 308 6.87 6.89 16.03
C GLU A 308 5.70 7.84 16.34
N ASN A 309 4.89 8.24 15.33
CA ASN A 309 3.81 9.21 15.52
C ASN A 309 2.42 8.66 15.18
N LYS A 310 2.19 7.37 15.40
CA LYS A 310 0.90 6.72 15.15
C LYS A 310 -0.27 7.48 15.78
N ASP A 311 -0.16 7.92 17.03
CA ASP A 311 -1.25 8.59 17.75
C ASP A 311 -1.68 9.91 17.08
N ALA A 312 -0.72 10.65 16.52
CA ALA A 312 -1.02 11.86 15.77
C ALA A 312 -1.78 11.56 14.47
N LEU A 313 -1.40 10.49 13.77
CA LEU A 313 -2.08 10.03 12.56
C LEU A 313 -3.49 9.50 12.87
N VAL A 314 -3.65 8.70 13.92
CA VAL A 314 -4.96 8.20 14.40
C VAL A 314 -5.90 9.35 14.74
N SER A 315 -5.37 10.41 15.36
CA SER A 315 -6.15 11.62 15.65
C SER A 315 -6.65 12.34 14.40
N ALA A 316 -5.93 12.20 13.27
CA ALA A 316 -6.33 12.75 11.99
C ALA A 316 -7.30 11.83 11.23
N HIS A 317 -7.11 10.50 11.28
CA HIS A 317 -7.99 9.54 10.62
C HIS A 317 -7.91 8.14 11.27
N ALA A 318 -9.08 7.57 11.59
CA ALA A 318 -9.18 6.28 12.29
C ALA A 318 -8.54 5.09 11.54
N SER A 319 -8.41 5.12 10.22
CA SER A 319 -7.74 4.04 9.47
C SER A 319 -6.31 3.81 9.92
N PHE A 320 -5.64 4.81 10.50
CA PHE A 320 -4.29 4.66 11.03
C PHE A 320 -4.21 3.81 12.30
N GLU A 321 -5.34 3.46 12.93
CA GLU A 321 -5.38 2.49 14.04
C GLU A 321 -4.78 1.13 13.64
N ALA A 322 -4.90 0.77 12.36
CA ALA A 322 -4.33 -0.46 11.81
C ALA A 322 -2.79 -0.47 11.76
N MET A 323 -2.14 0.70 11.76
CA MET A 323 -0.68 0.77 11.70
C MET A 323 -0.02 0.06 12.87
N ASP A 324 1.01 -0.70 12.56
CA ASP A 324 1.83 -1.41 13.53
C ASP A 324 3.29 -1.34 13.08
N ALA A 325 4.14 -0.72 13.92
CA ALA A 325 5.57 -0.56 13.62
C ALA A 325 6.27 -1.90 13.35
N GLN A 326 5.83 -3.00 13.98
CA GLN A 326 6.43 -4.34 13.84
C GLN A 326 6.26 -4.94 12.43
N VAL A 327 5.30 -4.44 11.65
CA VAL A 327 5.05 -4.94 10.29
C VAL A 327 5.32 -3.90 9.20
N MET A 328 5.75 -2.69 9.57
CA MET A 328 5.97 -1.60 8.58
C MET A 328 7.02 -1.94 7.51
N ALA A 329 7.99 -2.79 7.83
CA ALA A 329 8.98 -3.26 6.87
C ALA A 329 8.48 -4.40 5.95
N GLN A 330 7.27 -4.95 6.19
CA GLN A 330 6.73 -6.10 5.44
C GLN A 330 5.92 -5.63 4.24
N CYS A 331 6.60 -5.23 3.17
CA CYS A 331 5.99 -4.56 2.01
C CYS A 331 5.94 -5.43 0.74
N GLY A 332 6.48 -6.65 0.75
CA GLY A 332 6.48 -7.56 -0.41
C GLY A 332 7.50 -7.22 -1.51
N ILE A 333 8.14 -6.07 -1.45
CA ILE A 333 9.24 -5.63 -2.32
C ILE A 333 10.38 -5.06 -1.47
N ASP A 334 11.55 -4.84 -2.08
CA ASP A 334 12.70 -4.26 -1.40
C ASP A 334 12.37 -2.90 -0.80
N LEU A 335 12.83 -2.68 0.42
CA LEU A 335 12.77 -1.36 1.07
C LEU A 335 13.71 -0.37 0.39
N HIS A 336 13.37 0.92 0.46
CA HIS A 336 14.32 1.99 0.18
C HIS A 336 15.47 1.95 1.20
N PRO A 337 16.76 2.14 0.80
CA PRO A 337 17.89 2.02 1.72
C PRO A 337 17.75 2.88 2.98
N GLY A 338 17.27 4.11 2.86
CA GLY A 338 17.01 4.98 4.02
C GLY A 338 15.92 4.44 4.95
N ALA A 339 14.82 3.92 4.42
CA ALA A 339 13.77 3.29 5.23
C ALA A 339 14.26 2.02 5.93
N GLN A 340 15.01 1.18 5.22
CA GLN A 340 15.67 0.00 5.78
C GLN A 340 16.58 0.37 6.93
N ALA A 341 17.45 1.38 6.77
CA ALA A 341 18.35 1.84 7.81
C ALA A 341 17.61 2.30 9.07
N TYR A 342 16.45 2.96 8.93
CA TYR A 342 15.61 3.28 10.07
C TYR A 342 15.09 2.02 10.76
N TYR A 343 14.46 1.10 10.02
CA TYR A 343 13.88 -0.12 10.62
C TYR A 343 14.92 -1.00 11.30
N GLU A 344 16.12 -1.13 10.73
CA GLU A 344 17.26 -1.83 11.36
C GLU A 344 17.68 -1.13 12.67
N SER A 345 17.82 0.19 12.65
CA SER A 345 18.22 0.96 13.84
C SER A 345 17.20 0.91 14.96
N ALA A 346 15.92 0.78 14.61
CA ALA A 346 14.80 0.68 15.54
C ALA A 346 14.52 -0.76 16.03
N GLY A 347 15.22 -1.76 15.46
CA GLY A 347 15.00 -3.19 15.81
C GLY A 347 13.66 -3.72 15.28
N LEU A 348 13.20 -3.22 14.12
CA LEU A 348 11.94 -3.58 13.45
C LEU A 348 12.18 -4.47 12.22
N LEU A 349 13.44 -4.79 11.92
CA LEU A 349 13.90 -5.73 10.90
C LEU A 349 14.70 -6.85 11.55
#